data_1371459372bbab54998137a3c7d08aba
#
_entry.id   1371459372bbab54998137a3c7d08aba
#
_cell.length_a   1.000
_cell.length_b   1.000
_cell.length_c   1.000
_cell.angle_alpha   90.00
_cell.angle_beta   90.00
_cell.angle_gamma   90.00
#
_symmetry.space_group_name_H-M   'P 1'
#
loop_
_entity.id
_entity.type
_entity.pdbx_description
1 polymer ?
#
loop_
_entity_poly.entity_id
_entity_poly.type
_entity_poly.pdbx_seq_one_letter_code
_entity_poly.pdbx_strand_id
1 'polypeptide(L)'
;MLMIIRIVISLIVIWMTIASLLPFFGINFVLFRGATIEPILLNEENTYLHVVRSAAFATMALFGLNYLRNKRPLSAVAPLLVFASFLCIYAPLYLFIRGTSYWWEWASFAFMVGLAVVLFRENKAEAKKIFLNDW
;
A
#
# COMPACT_ATOMS: atom_id res chain seq x y z
N MET A 1 14.42 23.35 -12.58
CA MET A 1 13.22 23.13 -11.75
C MET A 1 12.70 21.69 -11.82
N LEU A 2 12.44 21.13 -12.98
CA LEU A 2 11.97 19.72 -13.17
C LEU A 2 12.90 18.67 -12.55
N MET A 3 14.22 18.85 -12.64
CA MET A 3 15.21 17.92 -12.09
C MET A 3 15.16 17.85 -10.55
N ILE A 4 15.04 18.99 -9.88
CA ILE A 4 14.95 19.06 -8.42
C ILE A 4 13.68 18.35 -7.92
N ILE A 5 12.54 18.56 -8.59
CA ILE A 5 11.27 17.90 -8.24
C ILE A 5 11.42 16.38 -8.37
N ARG A 6 12.05 15.88 -9.43
CA ARG A 6 12.29 14.45 -9.61
C ARG A 6 13.16 13.84 -8.53
N ILE A 7 14.21 14.56 -8.12
CA ILE A 7 15.09 14.12 -7.02
C ILE A 7 14.29 14.03 -5.71
N VAL A 8 13.52 15.06 -5.39
CA VAL A 8 12.68 15.09 -4.18
C VAL A 8 11.68 13.93 -4.19
N ILE A 9 10.97 13.72 -5.30
CA ILE A 9 10.01 12.60 -5.41
C ILE A 9 10.72 11.25 -5.29
N SER A 10 11.92 11.08 -5.87
CA SER A 10 12.70 9.85 -5.74
C SER A 10 13.05 9.55 -4.28
N LEU A 11 13.47 10.56 -3.53
CA LEU A 11 13.76 10.42 -2.09
C LEU A 11 12.52 10.05 -1.29
N ILE A 12 11.37 10.68 -1.60
CA ILE A 12 10.08 10.34 -0.96
C ILE A 12 9.68 8.89 -1.28
N VAL A 13 9.82 8.44 -2.52
CA VAL A 13 9.49 7.06 -2.93
C VAL A 13 10.36 6.05 -2.19
N ILE A 14 11.67 6.28 -2.13
CA ILE A 14 12.61 5.43 -1.40
C ILE A 14 12.20 5.37 0.08
N TRP A 15 11.96 6.54 0.69
CA TRP A 15 11.53 6.64 2.07
C TRP A 15 10.23 5.87 2.35
N MET A 16 9.19 6.06 1.53
CA MET A 16 7.91 5.37 1.70
C MET A 16 8.04 3.86 1.51
N THR A 17 8.89 3.41 0.58
CA THR A 17 9.17 1.99 0.39
C THR A 17 9.82 1.39 1.64
N ILE A 18 10.83 2.05 2.19
CA ILE A 18 11.47 1.62 3.44
C ILE A 18 10.45 1.61 4.59
N ALA A 19 9.67 2.68 4.75
CA ALA A 19 8.68 2.81 5.81
C ALA A 19 7.54 1.78 5.73
N SER A 20 7.22 1.25 4.54
CA SER A 20 6.25 0.18 4.37
C SER A 20 6.78 -1.18 4.85
N LEU A 21 8.11 -1.38 4.81
CA LEU A 21 8.75 -2.65 5.15
C LEU A 21 9.28 -2.71 6.59
N LEU A 22 9.65 -1.57 7.18
CA LEU A 22 10.22 -1.51 8.54
C LEU A 22 9.42 -2.25 9.62
N PRO A 23 8.08 -2.20 9.64
CA PRO A 23 7.30 -2.91 10.65
C PRO A 23 7.48 -4.42 10.62
N PHE A 24 7.83 -5.04 9.48
CA PHE A 24 8.12 -6.48 9.40
C PHE A 24 9.36 -6.89 10.21
N PHE A 25 10.29 -5.95 10.37
CA PHE A 25 11.51 -6.14 11.15
C PHE A 25 11.32 -5.73 12.62
N GLY A 26 10.08 -5.46 13.04
CA GLY A 26 9.78 -5.01 14.39
C GLY A 26 10.26 -3.59 14.69
N ILE A 27 10.48 -2.78 13.67
CA ILE A 27 11.02 -1.42 13.79
C ILE A 27 9.94 -0.40 13.42
N ASN A 28 9.69 0.55 14.32
CA ASN A 28 8.89 1.72 14.05
C ASN A 28 9.79 2.95 13.95
N PHE A 29 9.79 3.60 12.80
CA PHE A 29 10.51 4.85 12.63
C PHE A 29 9.53 6.03 12.75
N VAL A 30 9.74 6.86 13.75
CA VAL A 30 8.90 8.04 14.02
C VAL A 30 9.69 9.30 13.67
N LEU A 31 9.38 9.87 12.50
CA LEU A 31 10.09 11.04 11.97
C LEU A 31 9.86 12.30 12.83
N PHE A 32 8.66 12.48 13.37
CA PHE A 32 8.24 13.72 14.05
C PHE A 32 8.64 13.80 15.53
N ARG A 33 9.18 12.74 16.13
CA ARG A 33 9.66 12.71 17.52
C ARG A 33 11.19 12.63 17.63
N GLY A 34 11.92 13.22 16.70
CA GLY A 34 13.37 13.23 16.75
C GLY A 34 14.06 12.01 16.14
N ALA A 35 13.43 11.39 15.11
CA ALA A 35 13.97 10.21 14.40
C ALA A 35 14.27 9.03 15.35
N THR A 36 13.35 8.72 16.25
CA THR A 36 13.49 7.60 17.19
C THR A 36 13.13 6.28 16.53
N ILE A 37 13.93 5.27 16.79
CA ILE A 37 13.66 3.88 16.40
C ILE A 37 13.05 3.19 17.62
N GLU A 38 11.78 2.82 17.52
CA GLU A 38 11.06 2.14 18.59
C GLU A 38 10.78 0.69 18.18
N PRO A 39 11.00 -0.31 19.07
CA PRO A 39 10.61 -1.68 18.78
C PRO A 39 9.08 -1.79 18.71
N ILE A 40 8.57 -2.52 17.72
CA ILE A 40 7.14 -2.81 17.60
C ILE A 40 6.87 -4.18 18.20
N LEU A 41 6.00 -4.23 19.21
CA LEU A 41 5.36 -5.45 19.64
C LEU A 41 4.00 -5.55 18.92
N LEU A 42 3.91 -6.48 17.98
CA LEU A 42 2.66 -6.75 17.27
C LEU A 42 1.68 -7.45 18.23
N ASN A 43 0.56 -6.81 18.49
CA ASN A 43 -0.56 -7.35 19.26
C ASN A 43 -1.86 -7.25 18.43
N GLU A 44 -2.96 -7.79 18.97
CA GLU A 44 -4.25 -7.81 18.27
C GLU A 44 -4.75 -6.41 17.91
N GLU A 45 -4.52 -5.43 18.78
CA GLU A 45 -5.02 -4.07 18.62
C GLU A 45 -4.27 -3.29 17.55
N ASN A 46 -2.96 -3.51 17.42
CA ASN A 46 -2.13 -2.70 16.51
C ASN A 46 -1.81 -3.38 15.16
N THR A 47 -2.05 -4.69 15.02
CA THR A 47 -1.72 -5.43 13.79
C THR A 47 -2.38 -4.79 12.56
N TYR A 48 -3.68 -4.47 12.65
CA TYR A 48 -4.41 -3.86 11.54
C TYR A 48 -3.91 -2.46 11.18
N LEU A 49 -3.54 -1.66 12.19
CA LEU A 49 -2.95 -0.33 11.96
C LEU A 49 -1.66 -0.45 11.16
N HIS A 50 -0.81 -1.44 11.48
CA HIS A 50 0.43 -1.68 10.74
C HIS A 50 0.17 -2.20 9.32
N VAL A 51 -0.82 -3.07 9.12
CA VAL A 51 -1.24 -3.53 7.79
C VAL A 51 -1.68 -2.36 6.91
N VAL A 52 -2.61 -1.55 7.40
CA VAL A 52 -3.13 -0.38 6.68
C VAL A 52 -2.03 0.63 6.39
N ARG A 53 -1.18 0.93 7.37
CA ARG A 53 -0.05 1.84 7.22
C ARG A 53 0.94 1.36 6.16
N SER A 54 1.33 0.09 6.20
CA SER A 54 2.26 -0.49 5.23
C SER A 54 1.66 -0.48 3.82
N ALA A 55 0.38 -0.85 3.68
CA ALA A 55 -0.33 -0.81 2.41
C ALA A 55 -0.45 0.62 1.85
N ALA A 56 -0.73 1.61 2.71
CA ALA A 56 -0.80 3.01 2.31
C ALA A 56 0.54 3.53 1.80
N PHE A 57 1.63 3.29 2.52
CA PHE A 57 2.97 3.71 2.10
C PHE A 57 3.42 3.02 0.82
N ALA A 58 3.18 1.72 0.67
CA ALA A 58 3.49 0.99 -0.55
C ALA A 58 2.69 1.53 -1.76
N THR A 59 1.41 1.86 -1.56
CA THR A 59 0.56 2.47 -2.59
C THR A 59 1.12 3.82 -3.03
N MET A 60 1.44 4.71 -2.09
CA MET A 60 2.01 6.02 -2.39
C MET A 60 3.36 5.90 -3.08
N ALA A 61 4.23 4.97 -2.64
CA ALA A 61 5.51 4.68 -3.28
C ALA A 61 5.33 4.23 -4.73
N LEU A 62 4.36 3.35 -5.00
CA LEU A 62 4.07 2.88 -6.36
C LEU A 62 3.60 4.03 -7.27
N PHE A 63 2.71 4.90 -6.80
CA PHE A 63 2.25 6.05 -7.58
C PHE A 63 3.37 7.07 -7.81
N GLY A 64 4.21 7.33 -6.81
CA GLY A 64 5.41 8.14 -6.96
C GLY A 64 6.39 7.57 -8.00
N LEU A 65 6.61 6.25 -7.97
CA LEU A 65 7.42 5.56 -8.97
C LEU A 65 6.83 5.66 -10.37
N ASN A 66 5.51 5.50 -10.51
CA ASN A 66 4.81 5.64 -11.78
C ASN A 66 4.93 7.07 -12.35
N TYR A 67 4.87 8.09 -11.49
CA TYR A 67 5.14 9.47 -11.87
C TYR A 67 6.56 9.64 -12.41
N LEU A 68 7.57 9.10 -11.70
CA LEU A 68 8.97 9.17 -12.15
C LEU A 68 9.20 8.48 -13.51
N ARG A 69 8.46 7.40 -13.77
CA ARG A 69 8.49 6.65 -15.03
C ARG A 69 7.59 7.26 -16.12
N ASN A 70 6.97 8.41 -15.88
CA ASN A 70 5.99 9.07 -16.77
C ASN A 70 4.78 8.17 -17.13
N LYS A 71 4.44 7.20 -16.28
CA LYS A 71 3.25 6.36 -16.44
C LYS A 71 2.11 6.97 -15.64
N ARG A 72 0.97 7.18 -16.30
CA ARG A 72 -0.26 7.65 -15.63
C ARG A 72 -1.19 6.47 -15.34
N PRO A 73 -1.90 6.45 -14.22
CA PRO A 73 -2.98 5.49 -14.01
C PRO A 73 -4.07 5.74 -15.06
N LEU A 74 -4.55 4.67 -15.67
CA LEU A 74 -5.58 4.73 -16.73
C LEU A 74 -7.00 4.93 -16.16
N SER A 75 -7.19 4.73 -14.86
CA SER A 75 -8.50 4.68 -14.22
C SER A 75 -8.49 5.43 -12.89
N ALA A 76 -9.60 6.07 -12.53
CA ALA A 76 -9.81 6.71 -11.24
C ALA A 76 -9.85 5.67 -10.08
N VAL A 77 -10.20 4.43 -10.38
CA VAL A 77 -10.25 3.33 -9.41
C VAL A 77 -8.86 2.72 -9.14
N ALA A 78 -7.87 3.01 -10.00
CA ALA A 78 -6.53 2.42 -9.89
C ALA A 78 -5.87 2.61 -8.50
N PRO A 79 -5.92 3.78 -7.84
CA PRO A 79 -5.37 3.93 -6.49
C PRO A 79 -6.01 3.01 -5.46
N LEU A 80 -7.33 2.87 -5.49
CA LEU A 80 -8.08 2.00 -4.59
C LEU A 80 -7.75 0.52 -4.84
N LEU A 81 -7.65 0.12 -6.11
CA LEU A 81 -7.26 -1.24 -6.49
C LEU A 81 -5.85 -1.57 -5.98
N VAL A 82 -4.89 -0.67 -6.18
CA VAL A 82 -3.51 -0.86 -5.71
C VAL A 82 -3.47 -0.96 -4.19
N PHE A 83 -4.17 -0.10 -3.49
CA PHE A 83 -4.27 -0.14 -2.03
C PHE A 83 -4.88 -1.45 -1.53
N ALA A 84 -6.01 -1.89 -2.11
CA ALA A 84 -6.66 -3.15 -1.77
C ALA A 84 -5.74 -4.36 -2.05
N SER A 85 -4.97 -4.32 -3.15
CA SER A 85 -3.99 -5.37 -3.48
C SER A 85 -2.88 -5.45 -2.43
N PHE A 86 -2.36 -4.33 -1.95
CA PHE A 86 -1.38 -4.31 -0.87
C PHE A 86 -1.96 -4.77 0.45
N LEU A 87 -3.23 -4.44 0.78
CA LEU A 87 -3.90 -4.99 1.95
C LEU A 87 -3.97 -6.52 1.89
N CYS A 88 -4.30 -7.09 0.73
CA CYS A 88 -4.35 -8.54 0.52
C CYS A 88 -2.97 -9.21 0.68
N ILE A 89 -1.88 -8.48 0.45
CA ILE A 89 -0.52 -9.00 0.65
C ILE A 89 -0.09 -8.85 2.11
N TYR A 90 -0.25 -7.66 2.68
CA TYR A 90 0.26 -7.35 4.01
C TYR A 90 -0.56 -8.02 5.13
N ALA A 91 -1.88 -8.13 4.99
CA ALA A 91 -2.72 -8.73 6.04
C ALA A 91 -2.28 -10.15 6.42
N PRO A 92 -2.17 -11.14 5.49
CA PRO A 92 -1.74 -12.46 5.85
C PRO A 92 -0.29 -12.49 6.38
N LEU A 93 0.62 -11.67 5.83
CA LEU A 93 2.00 -11.61 6.30
C LEU A 93 2.08 -11.20 7.78
N TYR A 94 1.33 -10.17 8.17
CA TYR A 94 1.30 -9.72 9.57
C TYR A 94 0.64 -10.75 10.48
N LEU A 95 -0.42 -11.44 10.04
CA LEU A 95 -1.04 -12.52 10.79
C LEU A 95 -0.05 -13.68 11.03
N PHE A 96 0.75 -14.03 10.02
CA PHE A 96 1.79 -15.05 10.18
C PHE A 96 2.90 -14.63 11.15
N ILE A 97 3.36 -13.36 11.07
CA ILE A 97 4.42 -12.85 11.97
C ILE A 97 3.92 -12.82 13.41
N ARG A 98 2.65 -12.44 13.64
CA ARG A 98 2.05 -12.43 14.97
C ARG A 98 1.91 -13.83 15.56
N GLY A 99 1.74 -14.86 14.72
CA GLY A 99 1.67 -16.27 15.12
C GLY A 99 0.33 -16.70 15.73
N THR A 100 -0.55 -15.76 16.08
CA THR A 100 -1.92 -16.03 16.57
C THR A 100 -2.92 -15.41 15.62
N SER A 101 -3.93 -16.16 15.21
CA SER A 101 -4.97 -15.65 14.30
C SER A 101 -6.34 -16.18 14.70
N TYR A 102 -7.34 -15.34 14.63
CA TYR A 102 -8.72 -15.68 14.88
C TYR A 102 -9.48 -15.89 13.56
N TRP A 103 -10.54 -16.69 13.57
CA TRP A 103 -11.33 -16.99 12.38
C TRP A 103 -11.92 -15.74 11.71
N TRP A 104 -12.32 -14.73 12.50
CA TRP A 104 -12.88 -13.48 11.99
C TRP A 104 -11.84 -12.62 11.25
N GLU A 105 -10.55 -12.74 11.56
CA GLU A 105 -9.48 -12.07 10.83
C GLU A 105 -9.32 -12.65 9.43
N TRP A 106 -9.44 -13.97 9.30
CA TRP A 106 -9.48 -14.63 8.00
C TRP A 106 -10.74 -14.30 7.20
N ALA A 107 -11.90 -14.13 7.87
CA ALA A 107 -13.11 -13.65 7.22
C ALA A 107 -12.95 -12.21 6.70
N SER A 108 -12.32 -11.33 7.47
CA SER A 108 -11.98 -9.97 7.04
C SER A 108 -11.01 -9.97 5.86
N PHE A 109 -10.01 -10.85 5.87
CA PHE A 109 -9.10 -11.03 4.74
C PHE A 109 -9.84 -11.50 3.48
N ALA A 110 -10.73 -12.48 3.60
CA ALA A 110 -11.55 -12.93 2.46
C ALA A 110 -12.42 -11.80 1.89
N PHE A 111 -12.97 -10.94 2.75
CA PHE A 111 -13.69 -9.75 2.33
C PHE A 111 -12.80 -8.76 1.54
N MET A 112 -11.58 -8.51 2.01
CA MET A 112 -10.61 -7.65 1.31
C MET A 112 -10.25 -8.22 -0.08
N VAL A 113 -10.07 -9.54 -0.19
CA VAL A 113 -9.84 -10.20 -1.49
C VAL A 113 -11.03 -10.02 -2.41
N GLY A 114 -12.27 -10.20 -1.91
CA GLY A 114 -13.49 -9.94 -2.67
C GLY A 114 -13.56 -8.50 -3.20
N LEU A 115 -13.25 -7.52 -2.34
CA LEU A 115 -13.19 -6.11 -2.70
C LEU A 115 -12.14 -5.85 -3.80
N ALA A 116 -10.95 -6.42 -3.67
CA ALA A 116 -9.89 -6.28 -4.67
C ALA A 116 -10.31 -6.85 -6.03
N VAL A 117 -11.01 -7.97 -6.06
CA VAL A 117 -11.56 -8.57 -7.30
C VAL A 117 -12.60 -7.65 -7.95
N VAL A 118 -13.51 -7.07 -7.17
CA VAL A 118 -14.50 -6.11 -7.69
C VAL A 118 -13.83 -4.88 -8.28
N LEU A 119 -12.88 -4.28 -7.54
CA LEU A 119 -12.11 -3.11 -8.00
C LEU A 119 -11.31 -3.43 -9.27
N PHE A 120 -10.75 -4.63 -9.38
CA PHE A 120 -10.04 -5.06 -10.59
C PHE A 120 -10.97 -5.13 -11.81
N ARG A 121 -12.19 -5.64 -11.64
CA ARG A 121 -13.19 -5.69 -12.71
C ARG A 121 -13.60 -4.28 -13.16
N GLU A 122 -13.85 -3.38 -12.21
CA GLU A 122 -14.19 -1.98 -12.50
C GLU A 122 -13.03 -1.25 -13.20
N ASN A 123 -11.81 -1.40 -12.72
CA ASN A 123 -10.62 -0.83 -13.34
C ASN A 123 -10.47 -1.27 -14.81
N LYS A 124 -10.73 -2.55 -15.09
CA LYS A 124 -10.70 -3.09 -16.46
C LYS A 124 -11.84 -2.54 -17.31
N ALA A 125 -13.03 -2.34 -16.73
CA ALA A 125 -14.17 -1.77 -17.44
C ALA A 125 -13.96 -0.29 -17.79
N GLU A 126 -13.41 0.52 -16.86
CA GLU A 126 -13.05 1.92 -17.13
C GLU A 126 -11.95 2.05 -18.19
N ALA A 127 -10.90 1.22 -18.11
CA ALA A 127 -9.84 1.21 -19.11
C ALA A 127 -10.39 0.96 -20.53
N LYS A 128 -11.33 0.00 -20.67
CA LYS A 128 -11.98 -0.25 -21.97
C LYS A 128 -12.77 0.96 -22.48
N LYS A 129 -13.48 1.70 -21.62
CA LYS A 129 -14.24 2.89 -22.02
C LYS A 129 -13.33 4.00 -22.54
N ILE A 130 -12.18 4.20 -21.91
CA ILE A 130 -11.19 5.20 -22.35
C ILE A 130 -10.68 4.87 -23.74
N PHE A 131 -10.32 3.62 -23.99
CA PHE A 131 -9.82 3.18 -25.31
C PHE A 131 -10.89 3.16 -26.42
N LEU A 132 -12.19 3.06 -26.06
CA LEU A 132 -13.28 3.08 -27.05
C LEU A 132 -13.73 4.50 -27.43
N ASN A 133 -13.46 5.50 -26.59
CA ASN A 133 -13.83 6.90 -26.84
C ASN A 133 -12.77 7.70 -27.59
N ASP A 134 -11.57 7.15 -27.80
CA ASP A 134 -10.47 7.80 -28.52
C ASP A 134 -10.48 7.51 -30.03
N TRP A 135 -11.56 6.89 -30.54
CA TRP A 135 -11.85 6.65 -31.99
C TRP A 135 -13.22 7.27 -32.32
#